data_97b458f3712efddf7c61418009c30820
#
_entry.id   97b458f3712efddf7c61418009c30820
#
_cell.length_a   1.000
_cell.length_b   1.000
_cell.length_c   1.000
_cell.angle_alpha   90.00
_cell.angle_beta   90.00
_cell.angle_gamma   90.00
#
_symmetry.space_group_name_H-M   'P 1'
#
loop_
_entity.id
_entity.type
_entity.pdbx_description
1 polymer ?
#
loop_
_entity_poly.entity_id
_entity_poly.type
_entity_poly.pdbx_seq_one_letter_code
_entity_poly.pdbx_strand_id
1 'polypeptide(L)'
;MPTGVSKTNFGPVNEDGLLPWTAAAFEKLGASPNVFSDTDGWDYEAISDCAPDVILAAYSGFSEEEYDMLSQIAPTVAYPSVAWSTTWREETIVDATAMGMKSEGEALVAETDAMIQKKLAEYPAIEGKKAAFFWLSASDLSTFYIYTTLDPRAAFLTDLGMPLPDSVAALDNGKDFALTVSAENANQFSDVEIIITYGTDELLTALQADPLLSEIPAVKNGAVVLLDSSDDLAASSTPSILSIPYTIDRYLEVLNAAAEKAV
;
A
#
# COMPACT_ATOMS: atom_id res chain seq x y z
N MET A 1 -2.31 15.54 -20.03
CA MET A 1 -1.68 14.28 -20.53
C MET A 1 -0.41 14.07 -19.72
N PRO A 2 -0.15 12.90 -19.15
CA PRO A 2 1.11 12.63 -18.46
C PRO A 2 2.31 12.78 -19.40
N THR A 3 3.32 13.55 -19.00
CA THR A 3 4.54 13.79 -19.78
C THR A 3 5.77 13.11 -19.17
N GLY A 4 5.75 12.83 -17.88
CA GLY A 4 6.79 12.11 -17.15
C GLY A 4 6.22 11.30 -16.01
N VAL A 5 6.92 10.24 -15.59
CA VAL A 5 6.57 9.38 -14.46
C VAL A 5 7.82 8.76 -13.85
N SER A 6 7.83 8.62 -12.51
CA SER A 6 8.88 7.89 -11.82
C SER A 6 8.80 6.38 -12.13
N LYS A 7 9.97 5.77 -12.32
CA LYS A 7 10.11 4.34 -12.47
C LYS A 7 9.75 3.63 -11.16
N THR A 8 8.94 2.59 -11.26
CA THR A 8 8.66 1.73 -10.10
C THR A 8 9.78 0.72 -9.87
N ASN A 9 10.21 0.60 -8.62
CA ASN A 9 11.32 -0.29 -8.22
C ASN A 9 10.84 -1.55 -7.46
N PHE A 10 9.52 -1.79 -7.42
CA PHE A 10 8.91 -2.90 -6.68
C PHE A 10 7.74 -3.51 -7.45
N GLY A 11 7.65 -4.84 -7.44
CA GLY A 11 6.58 -5.58 -8.13
C GLY A 11 6.90 -5.93 -9.59
N PRO A 12 5.90 -6.43 -10.33
CA PRO A 12 6.05 -6.91 -11.70
C PRO A 12 6.04 -5.76 -12.72
N VAL A 13 7.13 -5.01 -12.78
CA VAL A 13 7.28 -3.92 -13.75
C VAL A 13 7.63 -4.44 -15.15
N ASN A 14 7.15 -3.75 -16.18
CA ASN A 14 7.54 -4.00 -17.57
C ASN A 14 8.99 -3.48 -17.86
N GLU A 15 9.44 -3.58 -19.10
CA GLU A 15 10.77 -3.14 -19.53
C GLU A 15 11.01 -1.64 -19.29
N ASP A 16 9.94 -0.84 -19.32
CA ASP A 16 9.99 0.61 -19.04
C ASP A 16 9.97 0.93 -17.53
N GLY A 17 9.76 -0.05 -16.66
CA GLY A 17 9.68 0.14 -15.21
C GLY A 17 8.31 0.61 -14.73
N LEU A 18 7.24 0.28 -15.47
CA LEU A 18 5.86 0.60 -15.13
C LEU A 18 5.11 -0.63 -14.63
N LEU A 19 4.28 -0.46 -13.63
CA LEU A 19 3.35 -1.49 -13.17
C LEU A 19 2.24 -1.74 -14.19
N PRO A 20 1.65 -2.96 -14.25
CA PRO A 20 0.70 -3.34 -15.27
C PRO A 20 -0.48 -2.38 -15.44
N TRP A 21 -1.08 -1.93 -14.33
CA TRP A 21 -2.21 -0.98 -14.36
C TRP A 21 -1.81 0.40 -14.84
N THR A 22 -0.59 0.85 -14.53
CA THR A 22 -0.05 2.13 -15.00
C THR A 22 0.22 2.10 -16.49
N ALA A 23 0.87 1.04 -16.96
CA ALA A 23 1.13 0.84 -18.39
C ALA A 23 -0.18 0.77 -19.20
N ALA A 24 -1.18 0.01 -18.72
CA ALA A 24 -2.49 -0.08 -19.36
C ALA A 24 -3.24 1.28 -19.39
N ALA A 25 -3.11 2.09 -18.32
CA ALA A 25 -3.70 3.42 -18.29
C ALA A 25 -3.06 4.35 -19.34
N PHE A 26 -1.74 4.34 -19.47
CA PHE A 26 -1.04 5.13 -20.49
C PHE A 26 -1.37 4.67 -21.91
N GLU A 27 -1.43 3.36 -22.14
CA GLU A 27 -1.87 2.81 -23.44
C GLU A 27 -3.28 3.29 -23.81
N LYS A 28 -4.22 3.22 -22.86
CA LYS A 28 -5.60 3.68 -23.06
C LYS A 28 -5.68 5.18 -23.38
N LEU A 29 -4.78 5.99 -22.80
CA LEU A 29 -4.68 7.42 -23.07
C LEU A 29 -3.92 7.74 -24.36
N GLY A 30 -3.23 6.77 -24.97
CA GLY A 30 -2.28 7.02 -26.04
C GLY A 30 -1.10 7.88 -25.59
N ALA A 31 -0.71 7.78 -24.30
CA ALA A 31 0.38 8.54 -23.71
C ALA A 31 1.67 7.70 -23.70
N SER A 32 2.81 8.38 -23.93
CA SER A 32 4.15 7.80 -23.83
C SER A 32 5.00 8.73 -22.96
N PRO A 33 4.82 8.72 -21.63
CA PRO A 33 5.58 9.60 -20.76
C PRO A 33 7.04 9.21 -20.70
N ASN A 34 7.92 10.16 -20.42
CA ASN A 34 9.30 9.85 -20.06
C ASN A 34 9.32 9.14 -18.71
N VAL A 35 10.06 8.03 -18.63
CA VAL A 35 10.23 7.28 -17.37
C VAL A 35 11.63 7.58 -16.83
N PHE A 36 11.71 8.09 -15.62
CA PHE A 36 12.96 8.43 -14.94
C PHE A 36 13.08 7.72 -13.60
N SER A 37 14.31 7.46 -13.17
CA SER A 37 14.59 6.85 -11.87
C SER A 37 14.67 7.93 -10.79
N ASP A 38 14.16 7.57 -9.59
CA ASP A 38 14.27 8.35 -8.36
C ASP A 38 15.11 7.63 -7.29
N THR A 39 15.77 6.52 -7.65
CA THR A 39 16.51 5.65 -6.70
C THR A 39 17.70 6.34 -6.06
N ASP A 40 18.40 7.19 -6.82
CA ASP A 40 19.58 7.93 -6.35
C ASP A 40 19.25 9.42 -6.11
N GLY A 41 17.96 9.75 -5.93
CA GLY A 41 17.41 11.10 -5.84
C GLY A 41 16.66 11.52 -7.10
N TRP A 42 16.01 12.67 -7.04
CA TRP A 42 15.19 13.16 -8.14
C TRP A 42 16.03 13.63 -9.33
N ASP A 43 15.72 13.14 -10.51
CA ASP A 43 16.32 13.63 -11.76
C ASP A 43 15.62 14.92 -12.21
N TYR A 44 16.02 16.04 -11.61
CA TYR A 44 15.42 17.36 -11.89
C TYR A 44 15.57 17.78 -13.35
N GLU A 45 16.63 17.36 -14.04
CA GLU A 45 16.84 17.64 -15.45
C GLU A 45 15.80 16.90 -16.31
N ALA A 46 15.65 15.58 -16.08
CA ALA A 46 14.64 14.78 -16.78
C ALA A 46 13.22 15.25 -16.50
N ILE A 47 12.90 15.64 -15.26
CA ILE A 47 11.60 16.20 -14.87
C ILE A 47 11.37 17.53 -15.60
N SER A 48 12.35 18.41 -15.64
CA SER A 48 12.25 19.71 -16.34
C SER A 48 12.09 19.54 -17.85
N ASP A 49 12.77 18.56 -18.45
CA ASP A 49 12.66 18.24 -19.88
C ASP A 49 11.28 17.72 -20.26
N CYS A 50 10.52 17.16 -19.33
CA CYS A 50 9.10 16.81 -19.53
C CYS A 50 8.19 18.04 -19.70
N ALA A 51 8.68 19.25 -19.37
CA ALA A 51 7.93 20.51 -19.38
C ALA A 51 6.53 20.38 -18.72
N PRO A 52 6.45 19.92 -17.46
CA PRO A 52 5.17 19.67 -16.80
C PRO A 52 4.43 20.97 -16.48
N ASP A 53 3.11 20.97 -16.59
CA ASP A 53 2.25 22.05 -16.09
C ASP A 53 2.04 21.95 -14.56
N VAL A 54 2.16 20.73 -14.01
CA VAL A 54 2.04 20.40 -12.58
C VAL A 54 2.81 19.11 -12.29
N ILE A 55 3.42 19.03 -11.11
CA ILE A 55 4.04 17.82 -10.56
C ILE A 55 3.11 17.27 -9.47
N LEU A 56 2.60 16.05 -9.68
CA LEU A 56 1.72 15.35 -8.75
C LEU A 56 2.55 14.38 -7.91
N ALA A 57 2.64 14.64 -6.62
CA ALA A 57 3.41 13.85 -5.67
C ALA A 57 2.71 13.75 -4.31
N ALA A 58 1.37 13.62 -4.34
CA ALA A 58 0.55 13.51 -3.15
C ALA A 58 0.87 12.26 -2.32
N TYR A 59 1.34 11.17 -2.95
CA TYR A 59 1.93 10.02 -2.26
C TYR A 59 3.44 10.00 -2.48
N SER A 60 4.17 10.65 -1.60
CA SER A 60 5.62 10.78 -1.67
C SER A 60 6.23 10.98 -0.28
N GLY A 61 7.56 11.07 -0.21
CA GLY A 61 8.31 11.31 1.00
C GLY A 61 9.45 12.30 0.83
N PHE A 62 9.36 13.20 -0.14
CA PHE A 62 10.40 14.19 -0.37
C PHE A 62 10.51 15.20 0.78
N SER A 63 11.72 15.72 0.99
CA SER A 63 12.04 16.77 1.94
C SER A 63 11.54 18.16 1.48
N GLU A 64 11.55 19.12 2.39
CA GLU A 64 11.27 20.51 2.06
C GLU A 64 12.22 21.06 0.98
N GLU A 65 13.51 20.69 1.01
CA GLU A 65 14.50 21.09 0.00
C GLU A 65 14.16 20.52 -1.38
N GLU A 66 13.75 19.24 -1.44
CA GLU A 66 13.34 18.60 -2.69
C GLU A 66 12.05 19.21 -3.23
N TYR A 67 11.09 19.54 -2.34
CA TYR A 67 9.87 20.26 -2.71
C TYR A 67 10.19 21.63 -3.34
N ASP A 68 11.09 22.39 -2.74
CA ASP A 68 11.51 23.70 -3.23
C ASP A 68 12.18 23.58 -4.61
N MET A 69 13.01 22.54 -4.83
CA MET A 69 13.63 22.29 -6.12
C MET A 69 12.61 21.91 -7.19
N LEU A 70 11.68 21.00 -6.90
CA LEU A 70 10.61 20.60 -7.82
C LEU A 70 9.70 21.80 -8.15
N SER A 71 9.41 22.64 -7.16
CA SER A 71 8.56 23.82 -7.32
C SER A 71 9.18 24.93 -8.18
N GLN A 72 10.51 24.88 -8.43
CA GLN A 72 11.16 25.75 -9.41
C GLN A 72 10.91 25.30 -10.87
N ILE A 73 10.54 24.02 -11.06
CA ILE A 73 10.23 23.47 -12.38
C ILE A 73 8.76 23.71 -12.72
N ALA A 74 7.84 23.31 -11.82
CA ALA A 74 6.40 23.50 -11.98
C ALA A 74 5.69 23.52 -10.62
N PRO A 75 4.44 24.02 -10.54
CA PRO A 75 3.63 23.86 -9.32
C PRO A 75 3.62 22.41 -8.86
N THR A 76 4.02 22.15 -7.62
CA THR A 76 4.20 20.82 -7.07
C THR A 76 3.16 20.52 -5.99
N VAL A 77 2.48 19.40 -6.11
CA VAL A 77 1.54 18.86 -5.11
C VAL A 77 2.29 17.93 -4.19
N ALA A 78 2.43 18.32 -2.92
CA ALA A 78 3.05 17.51 -1.88
C ALA A 78 2.04 16.60 -1.18
N TYR A 79 2.55 15.63 -0.40
CA TYR A 79 1.73 14.88 0.56
C TYR A 79 1.14 15.83 1.61
N PRO A 80 -0.17 15.64 1.98
CA PRO A 80 -0.89 16.64 2.79
C PRO A 80 -0.50 16.66 4.27
N SER A 81 0.06 15.59 4.82
CA SER A 81 0.33 15.47 6.25
C SER A 81 1.68 14.83 6.56
N VAL A 82 1.76 13.51 6.55
CA VAL A 82 2.97 12.73 6.83
C VAL A 82 3.44 12.06 5.54
N ALA A 83 4.75 12.03 5.34
CA ALA A 83 5.35 11.33 4.20
C ALA A 83 4.86 9.87 4.11
N TRP A 84 4.50 9.42 2.92
CA TRP A 84 4.03 8.06 2.63
C TRP A 84 2.73 7.63 3.33
N SER A 85 1.95 8.58 3.88
CA SER A 85 0.70 8.28 4.61
C SER A 85 -0.58 8.67 3.85
N THR A 86 -0.47 9.24 2.67
CA THR A 86 -1.64 9.66 1.89
C THR A 86 -2.43 8.44 1.41
N THR A 87 -3.69 8.39 1.78
CA THR A 87 -4.58 7.28 1.36
C THR A 87 -4.93 7.41 -0.13
N TRP A 88 -5.33 6.32 -0.76
CA TRP A 88 -5.72 6.32 -2.18
C TRP A 88 -6.86 7.30 -2.50
N ARG A 89 -7.79 7.52 -1.55
CA ARG A 89 -8.89 8.51 -1.71
C ARG A 89 -8.36 9.92 -1.68
N GLU A 90 -7.51 10.20 -0.70
CA GLU A 90 -6.92 11.51 -0.50
C GLU A 90 -6.00 11.87 -1.67
N GLU A 91 -5.13 10.95 -2.10
CA GLU A 91 -4.28 11.10 -3.29
C GLU A 91 -5.13 11.43 -4.53
N THR A 92 -6.16 10.62 -4.81
CA THR A 92 -7.04 10.84 -5.96
C THR A 92 -7.69 12.23 -5.94
N ILE A 93 -8.20 12.68 -4.79
CA ILE A 93 -8.89 13.98 -4.67
C ILE A 93 -7.89 15.13 -4.76
N VAL A 94 -6.73 15.01 -4.13
CA VAL A 94 -5.70 16.06 -4.13
C VAL A 94 -5.15 16.25 -5.53
N ASP A 95 -4.78 15.17 -6.22
CA ASP A 95 -4.26 15.22 -7.59
C ASP A 95 -5.30 15.70 -8.59
N ALA A 96 -6.55 15.23 -8.49
CA ALA A 96 -7.64 15.72 -9.32
C ALA A 96 -7.91 17.22 -9.08
N THR A 97 -7.82 17.70 -7.82
CA THR A 97 -7.99 19.10 -7.48
C THR A 97 -6.91 19.97 -8.13
N ALA A 98 -5.65 19.52 -8.09
CA ALA A 98 -4.54 20.22 -8.72
C ALA A 98 -4.68 20.33 -10.25
N MET A 99 -5.33 19.34 -10.86
CA MET A 99 -5.66 19.36 -12.29
C MET A 99 -6.95 20.14 -12.63
N GLY A 100 -7.64 20.73 -11.63
CA GLY A 100 -8.93 21.40 -11.82
C GLY A 100 -10.12 20.45 -12.05
N MET A 101 -9.97 19.16 -11.66
CA MET A 101 -10.92 18.08 -11.89
C MET A 101 -11.44 17.49 -10.56
N LYS A 102 -11.63 18.33 -9.54
CA LYS A 102 -12.00 17.88 -8.19
C LYS A 102 -13.28 17.02 -8.19
N SER A 103 -14.32 17.48 -8.91
CA SER A 103 -15.60 16.76 -8.96
C SER A 103 -15.49 15.39 -9.63
N GLU A 104 -14.63 15.27 -10.63
CA GLU A 104 -14.34 14.01 -11.30
C GLU A 104 -13.57 13.06 -10.37
N GLY A 105 -12.61 13.60 -9.61
CA GLY A 105 -11.90 12.84 -8.59
C GLY A 105 -12.82 12.32 -7.49
N GLU A 106 -13.71 13.15 -6.95
CA GLU A 106 -14.72 12.76 -5.96
C GLU A 106 -15.68 11.69 -6.51
N ALA A 107 -16.11 11.82 -7.77
CA ALA A 107 -16.96 10.83 -8.41
C ALA A 107 -16.22 9.47 -8.58
N LEU A 108 -14.97 9.51 -9.02
CA LEU A 108 -14.15 8.32 -9.21
C LEU A 108 -13.89 7.58 -7.88
N VAL A 109 -13.64 8.31 -6.79
CA VAL A 109 -13.54 7.73 -5.44
C VAL A 109 -14.84 7.04 -5.06
N ALA A 110 -15.99 7.69 -5.25
CA ALA A 110 -17.29 7.12 -4.91
C ALA A 110 -17.62 5.86 -5.75
N GLU A 111 -17.28 5.85 -7.03
CA GLU A 111 -17.43 4.69 -7.91
C GLU A 111 -16.54 3.51 -7.46
N THR A 112 -15.31 3.80 -7.08
CA THR A 112 -14.36 2.78 -6.60
C THR A 112 -14.80 2.23 -5.25
N ASP A 113 -15.27 3.06 -4.32
CA ASP A 113 -15.85 2.62 -3.06
C ASP A 113 -17.04 1.69 -3.27
N ALA A 114 -17.98 2.07 -4.15
CA ALA A 114 -19.13 1.24 -4.47
C ALA A 114 -18.73 -0.11 -5.09
N MET A 115 -17.70 -0.13 -5.91
CA MET A 115 -17.14 -1.35 -6.51
C MET A 115 -16.51 -2.24 -5.44
N ILE A 116 -15.69 -1.69 -4.51
CA ILE A 116 -15.10 -2.41 -3.39
C ILE A 116 -16.21 -3.06 -2.54
N GLN A 117 -17.21 -2.28 -2.12
CA GLN A 117 -18.29 -2.79 -1.27
C GLN A 117 -19.10 -3.89 -1.97
N LYS A 118 -19.37 -3.76 -3.27
CA LYS A 118 -20.05 -4.78 -4.05
C LYS A 118 -19.27 -6.10 -4.08
N LYS A 119 -17.95 -6.03 -4.30
CA LYS A 119 -17.11 -7.23 -4.34
C LYS A 119 -16.93 -7.86 -2.95
N LEU A 120 -16.75 -7.03 -1.92
CA LEU A 120 -16.60 -7.48 -0.54
C LEU A 120 -17.84 -8.25 -0.05
N ALA A 121 -19.03 -7.89 -0.50
CA ALA A 121 -20.26 -8.61 -0.16
C ALA A 121 -20.27 -10.10 -0.60
N GLU A 122 -19.38 -10.50 -1.51
CA GLU A 122 -19.21 -11.89 -1.94
C GLU A 122 -18.32 -12.69 -0.95
N TYR A 123 -17.66 -12.02 0.00
CA TYR A 123 -16.69 -12.59 0.94
C TYR A 123 -17.02 -12.29 2.41
N PRO A 124 -18.18 -12.75 2.93
CA PRO A 124 -18.65 -12.38 4.28
C PRO A 124 -17.74 -12.85 5.42
N ALA A 125 -16.82 -13.80 5.18
CA ALA A 125 -15.87 -14.25 6.19
C ALA A 125 -14.81 -13.20 6.57
N ILE A 126 -14.59 -12.20 5.71
CA ILE A 126 -13.62 -11.10 5.93
C ILE A 126 -14.16 -10.12 6.96
N GLU A 127 -15.47 -9.82 6.93
CA GLU A 127 -16.08 -8.76 7.72
C GLU A 127 -15.85 -8.95 9.23
N GLY A 128 -15.31 -7.91 9.86
CA GLY A 128 -15.07 -7.87 11.30
C GLY A 128 -13.84 -8.65 11.79
N LYS A 129 -13.13 -9.37 10.91
CA LYS A 129 -11.89 -10.04 11.28
C LYS A 129 -10.79 -9.02 11.56
N LYS A 130 -10.15 -9.13 12.74
CA LYS A 130 -9.05 -8.26 13.14
C LYS A 130 -7.78 -8.60 12.38
N ALA A 131 -7.33 -7.69 11.54
CA ALA A 131 -6.17 -7.88 10.65
C ALA A 131 -5.13 -6.79 10.82
N ALA A 132 -3.87 -7.15 10.64
CA ALA A 132 -2.77 -6.20 10.65
C ALA A 132 -1.75 -6.52 9.54
N PHE A 133 -1.14 -5.47 9.01
CA PHE A 133 -0.06 -5.61 8.04
C PHE A 133 1.27 -5.62 8.80
N PHE A 134 2.02 -6.71 8.67
CA PHE A 134 3.32 -6.90 9.30
C PHE A 134 4.43 -6.88 8.24
N TRP A 135 5.62 -6.54 8.66
CA TRP A 135 6.84 -6.83 7.90
C TRP A 135 7.69 -7.80 8.73
N LEU A 136 7.92 -8.97 8.19
CA LEU A 136 8.64 -10.07 8.82
C LEU A 136 9.72 -10.58 7.85
N SER A 137 10.84 -11.04 8.38
CA SER A 137 11.92 -11.60 7.59
C SER A 137 12.32 -12.97 8.12
N ALA A 138 12.30 -14.00 7.26
CA ALA A 138 12.76 -15.35 7.62
C ALA A 138 14.24 -15.40 8.02
N SER A 139 15.05 -14.41 7.62
CA SER A 139 16.47 -14.33 7.99
C SER A 139 16.71 -13.78 9.39
N ASP A 140 15.74 -13.03 9.94
CA ASP A 140 15.78 -12.50 11.31
C ASP A 140 14.35 -12.33 11.84
N LEU A 141 13.96 -13.25 12.74
CA LEU A 141 12.67 -13.26 13.40
C LEU A 141 12.70 -12.60 14.78
N SER A 142 13.83 -12.07 15.23
CA SER A 142 13.96 -11.43 16.55
C SER A 142 13.22 -10.11 16.66
N THR A 143 12.98 -9.45 15.52
CA THR A 143 12.32 -8.16 15.42
C THR A 143 11.43 -8.13 14.19
N PHE A 144 10.26 -7.53 14.31
CA PHE A 144 9.34 -7.31 13.20
C PHE A 144 8.71 -5.91 13.27
N TYR A 145 8.10 -5.51 12.16
CA TYR A 145 7.39 -4.23 12.10
C TYR A 145 5.89 -4.47 11.93
N ILE A 146 5.08 -3.61 12.54
CA ILE A 146 3.63 -3.56 12.36
C ILE A 146 3.29 -2.19 11.80
N TYR A 147 2.57 -2.16 10.68
CA TYR A 147 2.12 -0.91 10.08
C TYR A 147 0.88 -0.39 10.81
N THR A 148 0.89 0.90 11.13
CA THR A 148 -0.25 1.62 11.72
C THR A 148 -1.23 2.05 10.64
N THR A 149 -2.37 2.62 11.03
CA THR A 149 -3.34 3.17 10.06
C THR A 149 -2.84 4.42 9.31
N LEU A 150 -1.69 4.96 9.67
CA LEU A 150 -1.00 5.98 8.86
C LEU A 150 -0.40 5.39 7.58
N ASP A 151 -0.14 4.09 7.56
CA ASP A 151 0.30 3.40 6.35
C ASP A 151 -0.91 3.01 5.49
N PRO A 152 -0.95 3.38 4.20
CA PRO A 152 -2.08 3.07 3.31
C PRO A 152 -2.41 1.57 3.19
N ARG A 153 -1.44 0.68 3.38
CA ARG A 153 -1.65 -0.78 3.37
C ARG A 153 -2.51 -1.23 4.54
N ALA A 154 -2.22 -0.72 5.73
CA ALA A 154 -3.00 -1.01 6.93
C ALA A 154 -4.35 -0.28 6.93
N ALA A 155 -4.39 0.97 6.44
CA ALA A 155 -5.63 1.72 6.29
C ALA A 155 -6.61 1.01 5.33
N PHE A 156 -6.11 0.42 4.25
CA PHE A 156 -6.95 -0.28 3.28
C PHE A 156 -7.63 -1.52 3.86
N LEU A 157 -7.03 -2.22 4.82
CA LEU A 157 -7.69 -3.34 5.51
C LEU A 157 -8.96 -2.85 6.24
N THR A 158 -8.92 -1.64 6.80
CA THR A 158 -10.11 -1.02 7.42
C THR A 158 -11.20 -0.72 6.37
N ASP A 159 -10.82 -0.29 5.18
CA ASP A 159 -11.75 -0.10 4.05
C ASP A 159 -12.46 -1.40 3.65
N LEU A 160 -11.80 -2.54 3.85
CA LEU A 160 -12.32 -3.88 3.59
C LEU A 160 -13.10 -4.46 4.79
N GLY A 161 -13.43 -3.64 5.81
CA GLY A 161 -14.20 -4.07 6.97
C GLY A 161 -13.41 -4.90 7.99
N MET A 162 -12.08 -4.85 7.92
CA MET A 162 -11.16 -5.55 8.84
C MET A 162 -10.62 -4.54 9.86
N PRO A 163 -11.13 -4.51 11.09
CA PRO A 163 -10.66 -3.56 12.09
C PRO A 163 -9.22 -3.87 12.52
N LEU A 164 -8.48 -2.81 12.85
CA LEU A 164 -7.15 -2.94 13.46
C LEU A 164 -7.28 -3.67 14.81
N PRO A 165 -6.42 -4.66 15.13
CA PRO A 165 -6.39 -5.30 16.44
C PRO A 165 -6.17 -4.28 17.58
N ASP A 166 -6.87 -4.46 18.71
CA ASP A 166 -6.77 -3.54 19.86
C ASP A 166 -5.32 -3.47 20.38
N SER A 167 -4.61 -4.60 20.35
CA SER A 167 -3.20 -4.67 20.75
C SER A 167 -2.29 -3.80 19.87
N VAL A 168 -2.58 -3.73 18.57
CA VAL A 168 -1.85 -2.86 17.63
C VAL A 168 -2.27 -1.41 17.81
N ALA A 169 -3.57 -1.14 17.92
CA ALA A 169 -4.11 0.21 18.16
C ALA A 169 -3.56 0.84 19.46
N ALA A 170 -3.31 0.03 20.49
CA ALA A 170 -2.74 0.51 21.75
C ALA A 170 -1.27 0.97 21.64
N LEU A 171 -0.55 0.53 20.62
CA LEU A 171 0.83 0.94 20.33
C LEU A 171 0.90 2.13 19.38
N ASP A 172 -0.18 2.40 18.64
CA ASP A 172 -0.23 3.51 17.68
C ASP A 172 -0.13 4.86 18.40
N ASN A 173 0.90 5.62 18.05
CA ASN A 173 1.16 6.95 18.63
C ASN A 173 0.70 8.09 17.73
N GLY A 174 0.07 7.78 16.57
CA GLY A 174 -0.43 8.75 15.60
C GLY A 174 0.68 9.54 14.88
N LYS A 175 1.92 9.05 14.88
CA LYS A 175 3.08 9.71 14.26
C LYS A 175 3.90 8.79 13.37
N ASP A 176 4.06 7.55 13.77
CA ASP A 176 4.88 6.57 13.07
C ASP A 176 3.98 5.67 12.21
N PHE A 177 4.31 5.52 10.94
CA PHE A 177 3.57 4.63 10.04
C PHE A 177 3.92 3.14 10.27
N ALA A 178 5.04 2.85 10.96
CA ALA A 178 5.45 1.50 11.32
C ALA A 178 6.03 1.47 12.74
N LEU A 179 5.64 0.46 13.50
CA LEU A 179 6.09 0.21 14.88
C LEU A 179 7.09 -0.94 14.87
N THR A 180 8.24 -0.76 15.51
CA THR A 180 9.24 -1.81 15.70
C THR A 180 8.91 -2.63 16.95
N VAL A 181 8.82 -3.94 16.82
CA VAL A 181 8.44 -4.85 17.90
C VAL A 181 9.46 -5.97 18.02
N SER A 182 9.91 -6.26 19.25
CA SER A 182 10.71 -7.47 19.54
C SER A 182 9.80 -8.70 19.57
N ALA A 183 10.27 -9.83 19.02
CA ALA A 183 9.57 -11.11 19.10
C ALA A 183 9.24 -11.56 20.53
N GLU A 184 10.01 -11.13 21.53
CA GLU A 184 9.73 -11.40 22.96
C GLU A 184 8.37 -10.84 23.40
N ASN A 185 7.82 -9.86 22.66
CA ASN A 185 6.51 -9.26 22.89
C ASN A 185 5.38 -9.86 22.03
N ALA A 186 5.63 -10.93 21.31
CA ALA A 186 4.65 -11.56 20.42
C ALA A 186 3.34 -11.94 21.13
N ASN A 187 3.40 -12.31 22.41
CA ASN A 187 2.24 -12.66 23.23
C ASN A 187 1.24 -11.50 23.44
N GLN A 188 1.63 -10.26 23.18
CA GLN A 188 0.73 -9.10 23.24
C GLN A 188 -0.28 -9.08 22.09
N PHE A 189 0.00 -9.77 20.99
CA PHE A 189 -0.82 -9.80 19.78
C PHE A 189 -1.78 -10.99 19.71
N SER A 190 -2.36 -11.34 20.86
CA SER A 190 -3.29 -12.47 20.98
C SER A 190 -4.66 -12.21 20.31
N ASP A 191 -4.96 -10.99 19.90
CA ASP A 191 -6.16 -10.58 19.19
C ASP A 191 -5.93 -10.37 17.68
N VAL A 192 -4.72 -10.64 17.15
CA VAL A 192 -4.44 -10.61 15.73
C VAL A 192 -4.92 -11.90 15.10
N GLU A 193 -6.03 -11.82 14.36
CA GLU A 193 -6.67 -12.97 13.72
C GLU A 193 -6.07 -13.26 12.34
N ILE A 194 -5.65 -12.20 11.60
CA ILE A 194 -5.06 -12.32 10.27
C ILE A 194 -3.84 -11.41 10.18
N ILE A 195 -2.75 -11.95 9.63
CA ILE A 195 -1.56 -11.19 9.27
C ILE A 195 -1.47 -11.10 7.75
N ILE A 196 -1.21 -9.90 7.22
CA ILE A 196 -0.77 -9.69 5.86
C ILE A 196 0.71 -9.33 5.91
N THR A 197 1.52 -9.95 5.07
CA THR A 197 2.97 -9.68 5.04
C THR A 197 3.58 -10.00 3.68
N TYR A 198 4.71 -9.40 3.38
CA TYR A 198 5.51 -9.82 2.24
C TYR A 198 6.25 -11.12 2.56
N GLY A 199 6.27 -12.05 1.63
CA GLY A 199 6.98 -13.32 1.80
C GLY A 199 6.40 -14.46 0.99
N THR A 200 6.94 -15.64 1.24
CA THR A 200 6.57 -16.91 0.62
C THR A 200 6.23 -17.95 1.70
N ASP A 201 5.82 -19.14 1.31
CA ASP A 201 5.54 -20.26 2.23
C ASP A 201 6.71 -20.61 3.17
N GLU A 202 7.94 -20.28 2.76
CA GLU A 202 9.13 -20.44 3.60
C GLU A 202 9.06 -19.54 4.84
N LEU A 203 8.55 -18.31 4.70
CA LEU A 203 8.35 -17.43 5.84
C LEU A 203 7.32 -17.99 6.81
N LEU A 204 6.16 -18.45 6.33
CA LEU A 204 5.14 -19.05 7.21
C LEU A 204 5.68 -20.27 7.95
N THR A 205 6.43 -21.11 7.26
CA THR A 205 7.08 -22.28 7.89
C THR A 205 8.04 -21.85 9.01
N ALA A 206 8.84 -20.80 8.78
CA ALA A 206 9.75 -20.27 9.77
C ALA A 206 9.00 -19.66 10.97
N LEU A 207 7.94 -18.89 10.72
CA LEU A 207 7.10 -18.30 11.77
C LEU A 207 6.44 -19.35 12.66
N GLN A 208 5.93 -20.44 12.06
CA GLN A 208 5.29 -21.53 12.79
C GLN A 208 6.30 -22.40 13.59
N ALA A 209 7.56 -22.39 13.17
CA ALA A 209 8.64 -23.08 13.89
C ALA A 209 9.25 -22.21 15.02
N ASP A 210 9.03 -20.89 14.99
CA ASP A 210 9.55 -19.97 16.01
C ASP A 210 8.72 -20.07 17.30
N PRO A 211 9.35 -20.27 18.48
CA PRO A 211 8.63 -20.51 19.73
C PRO A 211 7.85 -19.30 20.25
N LEU A 212 8.17 -18.09 19.81
CA LEU A 212 7.50 -16.86 20.23
C LEU A 212 6.42 -16.44 19.23
N LEU A 213 6.78 -16.37 17.95
CA LEU A 213 5.86 -15.90 16.90
C LEU A 213 4.73 -16.90 16.61
N SER A 214 4.97 -18.21 16.81
CA SER A 214 3.93 -19.23 16.69
C SER A 214 2.78 -19.10 17.71
N GLU A 215 2.96 -18.32 18.77
CA GLU A 215 1.89 -18.04 19.75
C GLU A 215 0.87 -17.02 19.25
N ILE A 216 1.21 -16.21 18.23
CA ILE A 216 0.25 -15.30 17.59
C ILE A 216 -0.84 -16.13 16.88
N PRO A 217 -2.14 -15.93 17.16
CA PRO A 217 -3.20 -16.76 16.61
C PRO A 217 -3.18 -16.87 15.08
N ALA A 218 -2.94 -15.76 14.39
CA ALA A 218 -2.81 -15.75 12.93
C ALA A 218 -1.70 -16.71 12.43
N VAL A 219 -0.54 -16.70 13.05
CA VAL A 219 0.59 -17.61 12.71
C VAL A 219 0.23 -19.06 13.04
N LYS A 220 -0.28 -19.30 14.24
CA LYS A 220 -0.65 -20.62 14.72
C LYS A 220 -1.66 -21.31 13.81
N ASN A 221 -2.66 -20.57 13.35
CA ASN A 221 -3.74 -21.07 12.52
C ASN A 221 -3.40 -21.06 11.01
N GLY A 222 -2.28 -20.47 10.64
CA GLY A 222 -1.91 -20.23 9.23
C GLY A 222 -2.82 -19.22 8.53
N ALA A 223 -3.43 -18.31 9.30
CA ALA A 223 -4.22 -17.19 8.80
C ALA A 223 -3.29 -16.02 8.40
N VAL A 224 -2.33 -16.32 7.54
CA VAL A 224 -1.30 -15.39 7.06
C VAL A 224 -1.42 -15.27 5.55
N VAL A 225 -1.63 -14.05 5.07
CA VAL A 225 -1.60 -13.71 3.65
C VAL A 225 -0.16 -13.36 3.29
N LEU A 226 0.43 -14.17 2.43
CA LEU A 226 1.80 -14.00 1.94
C LEU A 226 1.75 -13.31 0.56
N LEU A 227 2.35 -12.14 0.49
CA LEU A 227 2.45 -11.36 -0.74
C LEU A 227 3.86 -11.53 -1.31
N ASP A 228 4.00 -12.31 -2.38
CA ASP A 228 5.28 -12.43 -3.08
C ASP A 228 5.66 -11.09 -3.70
N SER A 229 6.83 -10.56 -3.37
CA SER A 229 7.29 -9.25 -3.83
C SER A 229 7.45 -9.13 -5.35
N SER A 230 7.43 -10.25 -6.07
CA SER A 230 7.41 -10.28 -7.54
C SER A 230 6.00 -10.24 -8.13
N ASP A 231 4.95 -10.36 -7.31
CA ASP A 231 3.55 -10.40 -7.74
C ASP A 231 2.91 -9.00 -7.73
N ASP A 232 1.87 -8.84 -8.54
CA ASP A 232 1.05 -7.62 -8.60
C ASP A 232 0.29 -7.36 -7.30
N LEU A 233 -0.10 -8.39 -6.51
CA LEU A 233 -0.71 -8.21 -5.21
C LEU A 233 0.22 -7.51 -4.22
N ALA A 234 1.51 -7.85 -4.21
CA ALA A 234 2.47 -7.18 -3.35
C ALA A 234 2.61 -5.70 -3.71
N ALA A 235 2.71 -5.39 -5.02
CA ALA A 235 2.81 -4.01 -5.49
C ALA A 235 1.51 -3.20 -5.24
N SER A 236 0.34 -3.83 -5.35
CA SER A 236 -0.95 -3.18 -5.11
C SER A 236 -1.39 -3.14 -3.65
N SER A 237 -0.63 -3.76 -2.75
CA SER A 237 -0.92 -3.69 -1.31
C SER A 237 -0.86 -2.25 -0.78
N THR A 238 -0.03 -1.39 -1.38
CA THR A 238 -0.20 0.07 -1.32
C THR A 238 -1.23 0.46 -2.38
N PRO A 239 -2.48 0.67 -1.99
CA PRO A 239 -3.57 0.82 -2.94
C PRO A 239 -3.53 2.16 -3.65
N SER A 240 -3.90 2.15 -4.92
CA SER A 240 -4.12 3.35 -5.73
C SER A 240 -5.42 3.22 -6.53
N ILE A 241 -5.90 4.34 -7.04
CA ILE A 241 -7.11 4.36 -7.87
C ILE A 241 -7.02 3.47 -9.13
N LEU A 242 -5.80 3.18 -9.60
CA LEU A 242 -5.55 2.29 -10.72
C LEU A 242 -5.35 0.84 -10.29
N SER A 243 -4.65 0.60 -9.17
CA SER A 243 -4.34 -0.77 -8.73
C SER A 243 -5.55 -1.49 -8.14
N ILE A 244 -6.42 -0.77 -7.41
CA ILE A 244 -7.61 -1.37 -6.77
C ILE A 244 -8.48 -2.14 -7.78
N PRO A 245 -8.99 -1.55 -8.89
CA PRO A 245 -9.81 -2.31 -9.82
C PRO A 245 -9.06 -3.44 -10.54
N TYR A 246 -7.74 -3.39 -10.57
CA TYR A 246 -6.90 -4.40 -11.20
C TYR A 246 -6.71 -5.65 -10.33
N THR A 247 -6.56 -5.50 -9.01
CA THR A 247 -6.17 -6.59 -8.10
C THR A 247 -7.22 -6.97 -7.07
N ILE A 248 -8.29 -6.20 -6.88
CA ILE A 248 -9.24 -6.37 -5.76
C ILE A 248 -9.82 -7.79 -5.68
N ASP A 249 -10.15 -8.43 -6.81
CA ASP A 249 -10.71 -9.78 -6.82
C ASP A 249 -9.75 -10.79 -6.19
N ARG A 250 -8.50 -10.79 -6.65
CA ARG A 250 -7.45 -11.67 -6.09
C ARG A 250 -7.13 -11.34 -4.64
N TYR A 251 -7.14 -10.04 -4.29
CA TYR A 251 -6.83 -9.64 -2.92
C TYR A 251 -7.93 -10.12 -1.96
N LEU A 252 -9.20 -9.99 -2.32
CA LEU A 252 -10.32 -10.52 -1.53
C LEU A 252 -10.29 -12.06 -1.45
N GLU A 253 -9.93 -12.76 -2.51
CA GLU A 253 -9.76 -14.22 -2.49
C GLU A 253 -8.73 -14.67 -1.45
N VAL A 254 -7.53 -14.07 -1.43
CA VAL A 254 -6.48 -14.44 -0.47
C VAL A 254 -6.81 -14.02 0.96
N LEU A 255 -7.47 -12.88 1.14
CA LEU A 255 -7.97 -12.45 2.47
C LEU A 255 -9.05 -13.39 2.98
N ASN A 256 -9.99 -13.80 2.13
CA ASN A 256 -11.04 -14.75 2.50
C ASN A 256 -10.47 -16.11 2.91
N ALA A 257 -9.49 -16.61 2.15
CA ALA A 257 -8.82 -17.86 2.47
C ALA A 257 -8.08 -17.82 3.82
N ALA A 258 -7.57 -16.65 4.21
CA ALA A 258 -6.99 -16.43 5.54
C ALA A 258 -8.10 -16.29 6.61
N ALA A 259 -9.19 -15.58 6.30
CA ALA A 259 -10.31 -15.39 7.21
C ALA A 259 -10.99 -16.70 7.60
N GLU A 260 -11.08 -17.66 6.68
CA GLU A 260 -11.62 -19.00 6.94
C GLU A 260 -10.76 -19.82 7.92
N LYS A 261 -9.46 -19.50 8.06
CA LYS A 261 -8.55 -20.12 9.02
C LYS A 261 -8.51 -19.37 10.36
N ALA A 262 -8.94 -18.10 10.37
CA ALA A 262 -8.95 -17.27 11.57
C ALA A 262 -10.08 -17.72 12.51
N VAL A 263 -9.73 -18.04 13.77
CA VAL A 263 -10.66 -18.58 14.80
C VAL A 263 -10.94 -17.53 15.86
#